data_a97e61b8574a4eac63306935549c9cb1
#
_entry.id   a97e61b8574a4eac63306935549c9cb1
#
_cell.length_a   1.000
_cell.length_b   1.000
_cell.length_c   1.000
_cell.angle_alpha   90.00
_cell.angle_beta   90.00
_cell.angle_gamma   90.00
#
_symmetry.space_group_name_H-M   'P 1'
#
loop_
_entity.id
_entity.type
_entity.pdbx_description
1 polymer ?
#
loop_
_entity_poly.entity_id
_entity_poly.type
_entity_poly.pdbx_seq_one_letter_code
_entity_poly.pdbx_strand_id
1 'polypeptide(L)'
;RWAPLAVAAALVVMCCGAFGISSWRGANAVDSVVMLDVNPSLSMTVSSKERVLSVTPFNQDAEVILGDMDLTGTDLDVAVNALIGSMLQNGYLSDIQNAILVSVENQDAAKSAQLQQHLTDTINSVFQGGSLEGAVLSQTVTESADLNALAQQYGISVGKASLIQEVIAQDSTLTFASLAPLSVNEIALIAESRHLTTQAVTQTGTASTKAYITAEEAKNAALAHAGIAESSVAQLEIEFDS
;
A
#
# COMPACT_ATOMS: atom_id res chain seq x y z
N ARG A 1 -29.16 -14.01 5.61
CA ARG A 1 -28.01 -14.87 5.23
C ARG A 1 -26.74 -14.01 5.11
N TRP A 2 -26.26 -13.49 6.25
CA TRP A 2 -25.11 -12.58 6.32
C TRP A 2 -24.01 -13.13 7.24
N ALA A 3 -23.95 -14.44 7.41
CA ALA A 3 -23.07 -15.11 8.37
C ALA A 3 -21.60 -15.33 7.95
N PRO A 4 -21.17 -15.33 6.66
CA PRO A 4 -19.75 -15.59 6.36
C PRO A 4 -18.83 -14.36 6.52
N LEU A 5 -19.33 -13.14 6.36
CA LEU A 5 -18.51 -11.91 6.48
C LEU A 5 -18.11 -11.57 7.93
N ALA A 6 -18.90 -11.94 8.90
CA ALA A 6 -18.59 -11.68 10.31
C ALA A 6 -17.48 -12.58 10.89
N VAL A 7 -17.24 -13.74 10.27
CA VAL A 7 -16.20 -14.69 10.73
C VAL A 7 -14.81 -14.27 10.28
N ALA A 8 -14.69 -13.68 9.08
CA ALA A 8 -13.42 -13.16 8.57
C ALA A 8 -12.91 -11.96 9.40
N ALA A 9 -13.82 -11.03 9.77
CA ALA A 9 -13.48 -9.88 10.59
C ALA A 9 -13.01 -10.27 12.01
N ALA A 10 -13.58 -11.35 12.59
CA ALA A 10 -13.19 -11.81 13.92
C ALA A 10 -11.79 -12.44 13.97
N LEU A 11 -11.31 -13.02 12.86
CA LEU A 11 -9.97 -13.60 12.79
C LEU A 11 -8.87 -12.55 12.67
N VAL A 12 -9.12 -11.42 12.01
CA VAL A 12 -8.17 -10.30 11.90
C VAL A 12 -7.95 -9.66 13.28
N VAL A 13 -9.00 -9.45 14.07
CA VAL A 13 -8.91 -8.90 15.43
C VAL A 13 -8.17 -9.87 16.38
N MET A 14 -8.24 -11.18 16.15
CA MET A 14 -7.55 -12.17 16.99
C MET A 14 -6.05 -12.29 16.65
N CYS A 15 -5.62 -11.96 15.44
CA CYS A 15 -4.20 -11.93 15.09
C CYS A 15 -3.50 -10.67 15.63
N CYS A 16 -4.18 -9.53 15.67
CA CYS A 16 -3.62 -8.27 16.19
C CYS A 16 -3.74 -8.11 17.70
N GLY A 17 -4.70 -8.79 18.36
CA GLY A 17 -4.97 -8.66 19.80
C GLY A 17 -4.25 -9.66 20.72
N ALA A 18 -3.47 -10.59 20.20
CA ALA A 18 -2.91 -11.70 20.96
C ALA A 18 -1.42 -11.59 21.29
N PHE A 19 -0.84 -10.39 21.28
CA PHE A 19 0.54 -10.17 21.75
C PHE A 19 0.66 -10.12 23.30
N GLY A 20 -0.21 -10.81 23.99
CA GLY A 20 -0.11 -11.02 25.42
C GLY A 20 -0.05 -12.50 25.76
N ILE A 21 1.12 -12.95 26.22
CA ILE A 21 1.36 -14.19 26.97
C ILE A 21 1.54 -15.47 26.12
N SER A 22 2.75 -15.85 25.91
CA SER A 22 3.52 -16.95 26.54
C SER A 22 4.63 -17.48 25.62
N SER A 23 5.78 -17.63 26.20
CA SER A 23 7.05 -18.13 25.72
C SER A 23 6.97 -19.57 25.18
N TRP A 24 6.45 -19.72 23.97
CA TRP A 24 6.82 -20.83 23.11
C TRP A 24 7.62 -20.27 21.94
N ARG A 25 8.94 -20.13 22.17
CA ARG A 25 9.93 -19.81 21.13
C ARG A 25 10.08 -21.01 20.20
N GLY A 26 9.06 -21.24 19.36
CA GLY A 26 9.16 -22.13 18.22
C GLY A 26 9.57 -21.35 16.98
N ALA A 27 10.23 -22.00 16.04
CA ALA A 27 10.64 -21.42 14.74
C ALA A 27 9.47 -20.86 13.90
N ASN A 28 8.24 -20.98 14.38
CA ASN A 28 6.98 -20.53 13.75
C ASN A 28 6.28 -19.43 14.56
N ALA A 29 6.95 -18.77 15.52
CA ALA A 29 6.36 -17.59 16.16
C ALA A 29 6.45 -16.39 15.23
N VAL A 30 5.39 -15.55 15.21
CA VAL A 30 5.40 -14.27 14.49
C VAL A 30 6.49 -13.39 15.10
N ASP A 31 7.39 -12.91 14.26
CA ASP A 31 8.47 -11.97 14.62
C ASP A 31 8.17 -10.58 14.04
N SER A 32 7.69 -10.53 12.79
CA SER A 32 7.41 -9.29 12.08
C SER A 32 6.10 -9.37 11.30
N VAL A 33 5.53 -8.22 10.98
CA VAL A 33 4.46 -8.07 10.00
C VAL A 33 4.97 -7.20 8.87
N VAL A 34 4.84 -7.69 7.65
CA VAL A 34 5.19 -6.97 6.42
C VAL A 34 3.91 -6.67 5.67
N MET A 35 3.70 -5.43 5.30
CA MET A 35 2.56 -4.97 4.52
C MET A 35 3.05 -4.49 3.16
N LEU A 36 2.33 -4.86 2.10
CA LEU A 36 2.56 -4.42 0.73
C LEU A 36 1.29 -3.77 0.21
N ASP A 37 1.41 -2.54 -0.23
CA ASP A 37 0.32 -1.74 -0.75
C ASP A 37 0.69 -1.12 -2.10
N VAL A 38 -0.21 -1.23 -3.05
CA VAL A 38 -0.20 -0.51 -4.34
C VAL A 38 -1.58 0.14 -4.49
N ASN A 39 -2.58 -0.59 -4.93
CA ASN A 39 -4.00 -0.43 -4.67
C ASN A 39 -4.52 -1.71 -4.00
N PRO A 40 -4.10 -2.94 -4.46
CA PRO A 40 -4.15 -4.10 -3.57
C PRO A 40 -3.42 -3.78 -2.26
N SER A 41 -4.05 -4.17 -1.13
CA SER A 41 -3.49 -4.05 0.21
C SER A 41 -3.45 -5.42 0.86
N LEU A 42 -2.28 -5.89 1.27
CA LEU A 42 -2.12 -7.18 1.94
C LEU A 42 -1.05 -7.12 3.03
N SER A 43 -1.11 -8.05 3.96
CA SER A 43 -0.04 -8.25 4.95
C SER A 43 0.42 -9.69 5.00
N MET A 44 1.67 -9.86 5.40
CA MET A 44 2.30 -11.16 5.69
C MET A 44 2.80 -11.16 7.12
N THR A 45 2.43 -12.17 7.90
CA THR A 45 3.11 -12.45 9.16
C THR A 45 4.34 -13.29 8.86
N VAL A 46 5.46 -12.95 9.48
CA VAL A 46 6.77 -13.50 9.16
C VAL A 46 7.45 -13.99 10.43
N SER A 47 8.12 -15.15 10.35
CA SER A 47 8.91 -15.69 11.45
C SER A 47 10.28 -15.01 11.54
N SER A 48 11.00 -15.24 12.64
CA SER A 48 12.38 -14.76 12.83
C SER A 48 13.40 -15.33 11.84
N LYS A 49 12.99 -16.29 10.99
CA LYS A 49 13.78 -16.84 9.89
C LYS A 49 13.31 -16.33 8.53
N GLU A 50 12.56 -15.26 8.50
CA GLU A 50 12.01 -14.66 7.30
C GLU A 50 11.16 -15.64 6.46
N ARG A 51 10.41 -16.53 7.16
CA ARG A 51 9.43 -17.42 6.54
C ARG A 51 8.05 -16.85 6.71
N VAL A 52 7.29 -16.81 5.64
CA VAL A 52 5.88 -16.40 5.66
C VAL A 52 5.07 -17.41 6.48
N LEU A 53 4.35 -16.94 7.47
CA LEU A 53 3.48 -17.75 8.31
C LEU A 53 2.02 -17.68 7.86
N SER A 54 1.60 -16.49 7.41
CA SER A 54 0.27 -16.28 6.82
C SER A 54 0.29 -15.05 5.91
N VAL A 55 -0.65 -15.01 4.97
CA VAL A 55 -0.93 -13.85 4.13
C VAL A 55 -2.39 -13.45 4.33
N THR A 56 -2.64 -12.17 4.52
CA THR A 56 -3.99 -11.62 4.72
C THR A 56 -4.24 -10.53 3.69
N PRO A 57 -5.16 -10.74 2.73
CA PRO A 57 -5.65 -9.68 1.85
C PRO A 57 -6.63 -8.78 2.62
N PHE A 58 -6.58 -7.46 2.40
CA PHE A 58 -7.48 -6.50 3.01
C PHE A 58 -8.61 -6.04 2.09
N ASN A 59 -8.44 -6.21 0.77
CA ASN A 59 -9.44 -5.85 -0.23
C ASN A 59 -9.53 -6.89 -1.34
N GLN A 60 -10.54 -6.76 -2.20
CA GLN A 60 -10.79 -7.68 -3.30
C GLN A 60 -9.63 -7.74 -4.31
N ASP A 61 -8.96 -6.62 -4.55
CA ASP A 61 -7.81 -6.56 -5.44
C ASP A 61 -6.64 -7.40 -4.91
N ALA A 62 -6.42 -7.39 -3.60
CA ALA A 62 -5.43 -8.24 -2.95
C ALA A 62 -5.81 -9.74 -3.00
N GLU A 63 -7.10 -10.07 -2.95
CA GLU A 63 -7.57 -11.46 -3.18
C GLU A 63 -7.27 -11.92 -4.60
N VAL A 64 -7.45 -11.04 -5.60
CA VAL A 64 -7.10 -11.32 -7.01
C VAL A 64 -5.59 -11.55 -7.15
N ILE A 65 -4.77 -10.70 -6.52
CA ILE A 65 -3.30 -10.85 -6.57
C ILE A 65 -2.84 -12.15 -5.92
N LEU A 66 -3.41 -12.50 -4.77
CA LEU A 66 -3.07 -13.73 -4.06
C LEU A 66 -3.54 -14.96 -4.85
N GLY A 67 -4.75 -14.91 -5.44
CA GLY A 67 -5.31 -16.04 -6.22
C GLY A 67 -5.23 -17.35 -5.45
N ASP A 68 -4.74 -18.38 -6.10
CA ASP A 68 -4.55 -19.72 -5.52
C ASP A 68 -3.13 -19.93 -4.93
N MET A 69 -2.33 -18.88 -4.78
CA MET A 69 -0.97 -19.00 -4.24
C MET A 69 -0.99 -19.34 -2.75
N ASP A 70 -0.40 -20.49 -2.39
CA ASP A 70 -0.06 -20.80 -1.00
C ASP A 70 1.39 -20.37 -0.74
N LEU A 71 1.53 -19.23 -0.07
CA LEU A 71 2.84 -18.68 0.29
C LEU A 71 3.29 -19.09 1.70
N THR A 72 2.50 -19.91 2.40
CA THR A 72 2.83 -20.37 3.76
C THR A 72 4.10 -21.21 3.75
N GLY A 73 5.05 -20.86 4.63
CA GLY A 73 6.35 -21.54 4.73
C GLY A 73 7.36 -21.14 3.65
N THR A 74 6.97 -20.29 2.69
CA THR A 74 7.90 -19.75 1.68
C THR A 74 8.86 -18.75 2.32
N ASP A 75 10.00 -18.57 1.70
CA ASP A 75 10.93 -17.48 1.99
C ASP A 75 10.26 -16.13 1.65
N LEU A 76 10.51 -15.10 2.48
CA LEU A 76 9.87 -13.80 2.32
C LEU A 76 10.19 -13.14 0.97
N ASP A 77 11.44 -13.22 0.51
CA ASP A 77 11.82 -12.66 -0.80
C ASP A 77 11.10 -13.36 -1.94
N VAL A 78 10.96 -14.69 -1.85
CA VAL A 78 10.22 -15.47 -2.85
C VAL A 78 8.75 -15.07 -2.86
N ALA A 79 8.16 -14.89 -1.69
CA ALA A 79 6.75 -14.47 -1.57
C ALA A 79 6.54 -13.04 -2.12
N VAL A 80 7.41 -12.10 -1.78
CA VAL A 80 7.38 -10.72 -2.28
C VAL A 80 7.52 -10.69 -3.80
N ASN A 81 8.49 -11.42 -4.35
CA ASN A 81 8.68 -11.53 -5.79
C ASN A 81 7.45 -12.12 -6.51
N ALA A 82 6.84 -13.14 -5.93
CA ALA A 82 5.63 -13.74 -6.49
C ALA A 82 4.45 -12.76 -6.49
N LEU A 83 4.26 -12.03 -5.40
CA LEU A 83 3.20 -11.01 -5.28
C LEU A 83 3.41 -9.85 -6.25
N ILE A 84 4.64 -9.33 -6.38
CA ILE A 84 4.96 -8.28 -7.35
C ILE A 84 4.74 -8.78 -8.77
N GLY A 85 5.16 -10.01 -9.08
CA GLY A 85 4.90 -10.64 -10.37
C GLY A 85 3.41 -10.74 -10.69
N SER A 86 2.59 -11.10 -9.70
CA SER A 86 1.13 -11.13 -9.84
C SER A 86 0.55 -9.72 -10.02
N MET A 87 1.05 -8.70 -9.29
CA MET A 87 0.63 -7.31 -9.46
C MET A 87 0.92 -6.79 -10.86
N LEU A 88 2.09 -7.10 -11.42
CA LEU A 88 2.45 -6.76 -12.80
C LEU A 88 1.53 -7.47 -13.80
N GLN A 89 1.31 -8.76 -13.61
CA GLN A 89 0.51 -9.59 -14.51
C GLN A 89 -0.97 -9.16 -14.56
N ASN A 90 -1.50 -8.70 -13.44
CA ASN A 90 -2.86 -8.22 -13.31
C ASN A 90 -3.01 -6.69 -13.54
N GLY A 91 -1.92 -5.99 -13.90
CA GLY A 91 -1.95 -4.58 -14.25
C GLY A 91 -2.04 -3.61 -13.07
N TYR A 92 -1.85 -4.07 -11.84
CA TYR A 92 -1.79 -3.21 -10.65
C TYR A 92 -0.46 -2.46 -10.53
N LEU A 93 0.61 -3.01 -11.14
CA LEU A 93 1.87 -2.31 -11.38
C LEU A 93 2.08 -2.17 -12.89
N SER A 94 2.39 -0.97 -13.35
CA SER A 94 2.56 -0.61 -14.75
C SER A 94 3.40 0.67 -14.86
N ASP A 95 3.65 1.14 -16.07
CA ASP A 95 4.31 2.42 -16.32
C ASP A 95 3.56 3.64 -15.76
N ILE A 96 2.28 3.48 -15.41
CA ILE A 96 1.43 4.56 -14.88
C ILE A 96 1.30 4.42 -13.36
N GLN A 97 1.03 3.21 -12.87
CA GLN A 97 0.98 2.86 -11.44
C GLN A 97 2.25 2.09 -11.08
N ASN A 98 3.27 2.78 -10.69
CA ASN A 98 4.58 2.18 -10.46
C ASN A 98 5.10 2.38 -9.03
N ALA A 99 4.27 2.83 -8.10
CA ALA A 99 4.66 3.00 -6.71
C ALA A 99 4.12 1.87 -5.83
N ILE A 100 4.99 1.33 -4.98
CA ILE A 100 4.67 0.32 -3.98
C ILE A 100 5.08 0.83 -2.60
N LEU A 101 4.20 0.66 -1.61
CA LEU A 101 4.52 0.95 -0.22
C LEU A 101 4.82 -0.35 0.52
N VAL A 102 5.99 -0.38 1.15
CA VAL A 102 6.41 -1.44 2.07
C VAL A 102 6.36 -0.90 3.48
N SER A 103 5.59 -1.53 4.33
CA SER A 103 5.53 -1.17 5.74
C SER A 103 5.92 -2.37 6.60
N VAL A 104 6.81 -2.15 7.55
CA VAL A 104 7.30 -3.20 8.44
C VAL A 104 6.97 -2.85 9.88
N GLU A 105 6.40 -3.81 10.57
CA GLU A 105 6.15 -3.78 12.00
C GLU A 105 6.97 -4.86 12.70
N ASN A 106 7.74 -4.47 13.70
CA ASN A 106 8.46 -5.34 14.62
C ASN A 106 8.64 -4.63 15.95
N GLN A 107 8.62 -5.36 17.05
CA GLN A 107 8.88 -4.80 18.38
C GLN A 107 10.31 -4.30 18.55
N ASP A 108 11.26 -4.83 17.79
CA ASP A 108 12.65 -4.39 17.72
C ASP A 108 12.81 -3.42 16.54
N ALA A 109 13.01 -2.14 16.83
CA ALA A 109 13.16 -1.09 15.82
C ALA A 109 14.36 -1.32 14.87
N ALA A 110 15.44 -1.94 15.35
CA ALA A 110 16.60 -2.25 14.52
C ALA A 110 16.28 -3.35 13.51
N LYS A 111 15.57 -4.39 13.92
CA LYS A 111 15.08 -5.44 13.02
C LYS A 111 14.08 -4.89 12.02
N SER A 112 13.14 -4.04 12.47
CA SER A 112 12.17 -3.37 11.60
C SER A 112 12.89 -2.62 10.48
N ALA A 113 13.89 -1.80 10.83
CA ALA A 113 14.66 -1.02 9.86
C ALA A 113 15.50 -1.92 8.92
N GLN A 114 16.09 -2.98 9.43
CA GLN A 114 16.86 -3.93 8.60
C GLN A 114 15.93 -4.63 7.58
N LEU A 115 14.81 -5.14 8.03
CA LEU A 115 13.84 -5.83 7.16
C LEU A 115 13.23 -4.86 6.14
N GLN A 116 12.92 -3.63 6.55
CA GLN A 116 12.47 -2.57 5.64
C GLN A 116 13.49 -2.32 4.52
N GLN A 117 14.77 -2.13 4.87
CA GLN A 117 15.83 -1.90 3.89
C GLN A 117 15.98 -3.11 2.96
N HIS A 118 16.04 -4.32 3.50
CA HIS A 118 16.14 -5.55 2.74
C HIS A 118 15.03 -5.69 1.70
N LEU A 119 13.78 -5.49 2.12
CA LEU A 119 12.63 -5.54 1.22
C LEU A 119 12.65 -4.43 0.15
N THR A 120 13.08 -3.24 0.53
CA THR A 120 13.27 -2.13 -0.42
C THR A 120 14.27 -2.52 -1.51
N ASP A 121 15.40 -3.12 -1.14
CA ASP A 121 16.42 -3.56 -2.08
C ASP A 121 15.93 -4.72 -2.96
N THR A 122 15.20 -5.66 -2.38
CA THR A 122 14.57 -6.78 -3.11
C THR A 122 13.60 -6.25 -4.18
N ILE A 123 12.71 -5.34 -3.82
CA ILE A 123 11.72 -4.78 -4.77
C ILE A 123 12.39 -3.94 -5.86
N ASN A 124 13.36 -3.10 -5.49
CA ASN A 124 14.13 -2.34 -6.47
C ASN A 124 14.86 -3.26 -7.47
N SER A 125 15.35 -4.41 -7.01
CA SER A 125 15.98 -5.40 -7.89
C SER A 125 14.98 -6.00 -8.89
N VAL A 126 13.74 -6.25 -8.47
CA VAL A 126 12.65 -6.70 -9.35
C VAL A 126 12.32 -5.65 -10.40
N PHE A 127 12.19 -4.38 -10.02
CA PHE A 127 11.92 -3.30 -10.96
C PHE A 127 13.03 -3.16 -11.99
N GLN A 128 14.30 -3.18 -11.57
CA GLN A 128 15.45 -3.11 -12.48
C GLN A 128 15.51 -4.32 -13.42
N GLY A 129 15.26 -5.53 -12.91
CA GLY A 129 15.24 -6.76 -13.72
C GLY A 129 14.09 -6.80 -14.73
N GLY A 130 12.94 -6.21 -14.38
CA GLY A 130 11.77 -6.08 -15.26
C GLY A 130 11.78 -4.89 -16.19
N SER A 131 12.83 -4.05 -16.17
CA SER A 131 12.90 -2.77 -16.91
C SER A 131 11.71 -1.84 -16.59
N LEU A 132 11.16 -1.95 -15.39
CA LEU A 132 10.13 -1.07 -14.86
C LEU A 132 10.79 0.02 -14.01
N GLU A 133 10.58 1.28 -14.41
CA GLU A 133 10.91 2.39 -13.54
C GLU A 133 9.80 2.52 -12.49
N GLY A 134 10.15 2.49 -11.19
CA GLY A 134 9.19 2.51 -10.13
C GLY A 134 9.71 3.18 -8.87
N ALA A 135 8.78 3.52 -7.98
CA ALA A 135 9.07 4.04 -6.66
C ALA A 135 8.76 3.00 -5.59
N VAL A 136 9.70 2.80 -4.68
CA VAL A 136 9.45 2.06 -3.45
C VAL A 136 9.40 3.05 -2.31
N LEU A 137 8.20 3.21 -1.74
CA LEU A 137 7.99 3.91 -0.50
C LEU A 137 8.15 2.90 0.63
N SER A 138 8.89 3.23 1.67
CA SER A 138 9.13 2.31 2.77
C SER A 138 9.07 3.01 4.12
N GLN A 139 8.46 2.35 5.10
CA GLN A 139 8.31 2.86 6.46
C GLN A 139 8.33 1.74 7.50
N THR A 140 8.64 2.11 8.74
CA THR A 140 8.34 1.29 9.91
C THR A 140 7.05 1.78 10.55
N VAL A 141 6.20 0.87 10.99
CA VAL A 141 4.90 1.19 11.59
C VAL A 141 4.84 0.67 13.01
N THR A 142 4.22 1.46 13.88
CA THR A 142 3.85 1.02 15.22
C THR A 142 2.32 0.99 15.30
N GLU A 143 1.77 -0.13 15.65
CA GLU A 143 0.32 -0.28 15.82
C GLU A 143 -0.24 0.68 16.87
N SER A 144 -1.40 1.23 16.56
CA SER A 144 -2.26 1.90 17.51
C SER A 144 -3.72 1.47 17.29
N ALA A 145 -4.52 1.51 18.34
CA ALA A 145 -5.94 1.12 18.25
C ALA A 145 -6.70 1.97 17.21
N ASP A 146 -6.41 3.26 17.15
CA ASP A 146 -7.07 4.19 16.22
C ASP A 146 -6.66 3.90 14.76
N LEU A 147 -5.38 3.63 14.53
CA LEU A 147 -4.87 3.33 13.21
C LEU A 147 -5.40 1.98 12.68
N ASN A 148 -5.48 0.98 13.56
CA ASN A 148 -6.09 -0.31 13.26
C ASN A 148 -7.58 -0.18 12.91
N ALA A 149 -8.32 0.65 13.66
CA ALA A 149 -9.73 0.90 13.39
C ALA A 149 -9.94 1.56 12.02
N LEU A 150 -9.11 2.55 11.65
CA LEU A 150 -9.15 3.19 10.34
C LEU A 150 -8.78 2.21 9.23
N ALA A 151 -7.72 1.44 9.37
CA ALA A 151 -7.31 0.43 8.40
C ALA A 151 -8.45 -0.57 8.13
N GLN A 152 -9.08 -1.07 9.18
CA GLN A 152 -10.21 -1.98 9.09
C GLN A 152 -11.45 -1.33 8.44
N GLN A 153 -11.76 -0.09 8.81
CA GLN A 153 -12.91 0.65 8.25
C GLN A 153 -12.81 0.81 6.74
N TYR A 154 -11.60 1.05 6.22
CA TYR A 154 -11.37 1.33 4.81
C TYR A 154 -10.86 0.13 4.00
N GLY A 155 -10.66 -1.04 4.61
CA GLY A 155 -10.16 -2.23 3.94
C GLY A 155 -8.76 -2.06 3.35
N ILE A 156 -7.88 -1.41 4.11
CA ILE A 156 -6.48 -1.15 3.75
C ILE A 156 -5.54 -1.65 4.86
N SER A 157 -4.25 -1.72 4.57
CA SER A 157 -3.24 -2.06 5.57
C SER A 157 -3.07 -0.94 6.61
N VAL A 158 -2.54 -1.28 7.78
CA VAL A 158 -2.12 -0.31 8.79
C VAL A 158 -1.00 0.59 8.22
N GLY A 159 -0.15 0.06 7.35
CA GLY A 159 0.89 0.81 6.66
C GLY A 159 0.31 1.91 5.77
N LYS A 160 -0.64 1.58 4.89
CA LYS A 160 -1.32 2.57 4.05
C LYS A 160 -2.11 3.58 4.89
N ALA A 161 -2.76 3.13 5.97
CA ALA A 161 -3.45 4.03 6.89
C ALA A 161 -2.49 5.01 7.57
N SER A 162 -1.28 4.57 7.94
CA SER A 162 -0.23 5.43 8.50
C SER A 162 0.23 6.50 7.51
N LEU A 163 0.50 6.13 6.26
CA LEU A 163 0.83 7.06 5.19
C LEU A 163 -0.27 8.12 5.00
N ILE A 164 -1.53 7.70 4.91
CA ILE A 164 -2.68 8.61 4.76
C ILE A 164 -2.76 9.56 5.95
N GLN A 165 -2.61 9.06 7.18
CA GLN A 165 -2.64 9.88 8.39
C GLN A 165 -1.55 10.96 8.38
N GLU A 166 -0.36 10.64 7.91
CA GLU A 166 0.75 11.60 7.80
C GLU A 166 0.45 12.69 6.76
N VAL A 167 -0.15 12.32 5.63
CA VAL A 167 -0.56 13.25 4.57
C VAL A 167 -1.65 14.21 5.06
N ILE A 168 -2.74 13.69 5.66
CA ILE A 168 -3.84 14.55 6.15
C ILE A 168 -3.45 15.42 7.36
N ALA A 169 -2.46 15.02 8.13
CA ALA A 169 -1.95 15.84 9.23
C ALA A 169 -1.33 17.16 8.75
N GLN A 170 -0.87 17.21 7.51
CA GLN A 170 -0.25 18.40 6.91
C GLN A 170 -1.23 19.20 6.04
N ASP A 171 -2.28 18.56 5.52
CA ASP A 171 -3.31 19.21 4.71
C ASP A 171 -4.71 18.82 5.17
N SER A 172 -5.33 19.69 5.94
CA SER A 172 -6.68 19.46 6.50
C SER A 172 -7.82 19.47 5.45
N THR A 173 -7.54 19.77 4.20
CA THR A 173 -8.51 19.63 3.10
C THR A 173 -8.66 18.21 2.61
N LEU A 174 -7.68 17.34 2.90
CA LEU A 174 -7.70 15.93 2.59
C LEU A 174 -8.36 15.13 3.71
N THR A 175 -8.99 14.03 3.36
CA THR A 175 -9.67 13.14 4.30
C THR A 175 -9.31 11.68 4.06
N PHE A 176 -9.45 10.83 5.07
CA PHE A 176 -9.28 9.39 4.89
C PHE A 176 -10.19 8.83 3.79
N ALA A 177 -11.44 9.27 3.74
CA ALA A 177 -12.41 8.83 2.74
C ALA A 177 -12.00 9.18 1.31
N SER A 178 -11.29 10.29 1.11
CA SER A 178 -10.79 10.70 -0.21
C SER A 178 -9.51 9.97 -0.62
N LEU A 179 -8.65 9.59 0.33
CA LEU A 179 -7.35 9.00 0.03
C LEU A 179 -7.33 7.46 0.09
N ALA A 180 -8.15 6.85 0.95
CA ALA A 180 -8.15 5.40 1.12
C ALA A 180 -8.41 4.59 -0.17
N PRO A 181 -9.31 5.02 -1.10
CA PRO A 181 -9.53 4.31 -2.35
C PRO A 181 -8.40 4.49 -3.38
N LEU A 182 -7.53 5.47 -3.19
CA LEU A 182 -6.46 5.78 -4.13
C LEU A 182 -5.31 4.76 -4.04
N SER A 183 -4.61 4.58 -5.16
CA SER A 183 -3.34 3.84 -5.18
C SER A 183 -2.24 4.59 -4.42
N VAL A 184 -1.19 3.88 -4.05
CA VAL A 184 0.00 4.49 -3.41
C VAL A 184 0.63 5.52 -4.35
N ASN A 185 0.65 5.27 -5.66
CA ASN A 185 1.15 6.21 -6.65
C ASN A 185 0.38 7.53 -6.63
N GLU A 186 -0.96 7.46 -6.61
CA GLU A 186 -1.80 8.66 -6.55
C GLU A 186 -1.63 9.44 -5.24
N ILE A 187 -1.50 8.74 -4.12
CA ILE A 187 -1.22 9.39 -2.82
C ILE A 187 0.15 10.08 -2.84
N ALA A 188 1.17 9.44 -3.41
CA ALA A 188 2.50 10.01 -3.55
C ALA A 188 2.48 11.28 -4.43
N LEU A 189 1.78 11.25 -5.56
CA LEU A 189 1.61 12.41 -6.44
C LEU A 189 0.86 13.57 -5.78
N ILE A 190 -0.20 13.27 -4.99
CA ILE A 190 -0.90 14.30 -4.21
C ILE A 190 0.04 14.93 -3.18
N ALA A 191 0.83 14.11 -2.47
CA ALA A 191 1.79 14.62 -1.51
C ALA A 191 2.85 15.51 -2.18
N GLU A 192 3.38 15.09 -3.32
CA GLU A 192 4.37 15.84 -4.10
C GLU A 192 3.79 17.16 -4.63
N SER A 193 2.64 17.13 -5.31
CA SER A 193 1.99 18.31 -5.88
C SER A 193 1.61 19.36 -4.84
N ARG A 194 1.39 18.94 -3.60
CA ARG A 194 1.07 19.83 -2.47
C ARG A 194 2.27 20.14 -1.59
N HIS A 195 3.47 19.70 -1.98
CA HIS A 195 4.72 19.87 -1.22
C HIS A 195 4.63 19.34 0.22
N LEU A 196 3.90 18.23 0.43
CA LEU A 196 3.79 17.58 1.72
C LEU A 196 5.00 16.67 1.95
N THR A 197 5.57 16.75 3.13
CA THR A 197 6.76 15.96 3.48
C THR A 197 6.36 14.77 4.34
N THR A 198 6.47 13.56 3.80
CA THR A 198 6.26 12.34 4.57
C THR A 198 7.54 11.99 5.32
N GLN A 199 7.62 12.36 6.62
CA GLN A 199 8.86 12.21 7.41
C GLN A 199 9.15 10.77 7.79
N ALA A 200 8.11 9.95 7.97
CA ALA A 200 8.23 8.54 8.33
C ALA A 200 8.48 7.64 7.11
N VAL A 201 8.26 8.15 5.90
CA VAL A 201 8.36 7.38 4.66
C VAL A 201 9.64 7.73 3.92
N THR A 202 10.44 6.72 3.60
CA THR A 202 11.59 6.85 2.71
C THR A 202 11.19 6.40 1.32
N GLN A 203 11.50 7.19 0.30
CA GLN A 203 11.25 6.85 -1.10
C GLN A 203 12.55 6.58 -1.85
N THR A 204 12.58 5.49 -2.62
CA THR A 204 13.62 5.20 -3.61
C THR A 204 12.95 5.09 -4.99
N GLY A 205 13.62 5.56 -6.04
CA GLY A 205 13.03 5.65 -7.37
C GLY A 205 12.03 6.79 -7.51
N THR A 206 11.31 6.82 -8.61
CA THR A 206 10.39 7.91 -8.96
C THR A 206 9.00 7.36 -9.26
N ALA A 207 7.99 7.89 -8.60
CA ALA A 207 6.60 7.60 -8.92
C ALA A 207 6.26 8.16 -10.31
N SER A 208 5.41 7.45 -11.05
CA SER A 208 5.02 7.87 -12.39
C SER A 208 4.14 9.12 -12.33
N THR A 209 4.52 10.12 -13.10
CA THR A 209 3.69 11.33 -13.34
C THR A 209 2.78 11.18 -14.56
N LYS A 210 2.80 10.01 -15.22
CA LYS A 210 1.93 9.75 -16.37
C LYS A 210 0.46 9.74 -15.95
N ALA A 211 -0.37 10.46 -16.67
CA ALA A 211 -1.81 10.51 -16.41
C ALA A 211 -2.54 9.31 -17.03
N TYR A 212 -3.58 8.83 -16.36
CA TYR A 212 -4.48 7.78 -16.88
C TYR A 212 -5.33 8.24 -18.06
N ILE A 213 -5.56 9.54 -18.16
CA ILE A 213 -6.40 10.16 -19.19
C ILE A 213 -5.61 11.28 -19.88
N THR A 214 -5.93 11.51 -21.15
CA THR A 214 -5.36 12.62 -21.90
C THR A 214 -5.88 13.96 -21.39
N ALA A 215 -5.18 15.06 -21.71
CA ALA A 215 -5.64 16.42 -21.39
C ALA A 215 -7.04 16.69 -21.96
N GLU A 216 -7.36 16.17 -23.14
CA GLU A 216 -8.68 16.30 -23.78
C GLU A 216 -9.78 15.56 -23.00
N GLU A 217 -9.49 14.35 -22.53
CA GLU A 217 -10.42 13.58 -21.70
C GLU A 217 -10.62 14.22 -20.33
N ALA A 218 -9.54 14.73 -19.69
CA ALA A 218 -9.62 15.47 -18.44
C ALA A 218 -10.47 16.73 -18.58
N LYS A 219 -10.27 17.51 -19.66
CA LYS A 219 -11.08 18.67 -20.01
C LYS A 219 -12.56 18.30 -20.15
N ASN A 220 -12.85 17.27 -20.94
CA ASN A 220 -14.22 16.84 -21.17
C ASN A 220 -14.91 16.36 -19.88
N ALA A 221 -14.19 15.64 -19.02
CA ALA A 221 -14.70 15.21 -17.71
C ALA A 221 -14.99 16.41 -16.79
N ALA A 222 -14.10 17.40 -16.74
CA ALA A 222 -14.27 18.59 -15.94
C ALA A 222 -15.47 19.44 -16.40
N LEU A 223 -15.62 19.65 -17.72
CA LEU A 223 -16.74 20.39 -18.31
C LEU A 223 -18.07 19.66 -18.06
N ALA A 224 -18.10 18.35 -18.21
CA ALA A 224 -19.28 17.53 -17.94
C ALA A 224 -19.67 17.58 -16.45
N HIS A 225 -18.70 17.50 -15.53
CA HIS A 225 -18.94 17.62 -14.09
C HIS A 225 -19.47 19.00 -13.69
N ALA A 226 -18.92 20.05 -14.30
CA ALA A 226 -19.39 21.43 -14.08
C ALA A 226 -20.76 21.74 -14.74
N GLY A 227 -21.22 20.89 -15.65
CA GLY A 227 -22.45 21.09 -16.40
C GLY A 227 -22.41 22.29 -17.38
N ILE A 228 -21.21 22.64 -17.84
CA ILE A 228 -20.98 23.78 -18.75
C ILE A 228 -20.46 23.32 -20.12
N ALA A 229 -20.88 24.02 -21.17
CA ALA A 229 -20.34 23.78 -22.51
C ALA A 229 -18.98 24.47 -22.68
N GLU A 230 -18.05 23.86 -23.40
CA GLU A 230 -16.73 24.43 -23.68
C GLU A 230 -16.79 25.83 -24.27
N SER A 231 -17.78 26.07 -25.14
CA SER A 231 -18.04 27.38 -25.73
C SER A 231 -18.43 28.51 -24.77
N SER A 232 -18.78 28.13 -23.52
CA SER A 232 -19.15 29.06 -22.45
C SER A 232 -17.97 29.41 -21.54
N VAL A 233 -16.82 28.78 -21.75
CA VAL A 233 -15.62 28.99 -20.94
C VAL A 233 -14.78 30.09 -21.55
N ALA A 234 -14.55 31.17 -20.81
CA ALA A 234 -13.78 32.32 -21.29
C ALA A 234 -12.27 32.00 -21.35
N GLN A 235 -11.76 31.17 -20.46
CA GLN A 235 -10.38 30.69 -20.42
C GLN A 235 -10.37 29.29 -19.79
N LEU A 236 -9.69 28.36 -20.45
CA LEU A 236 -9.43 27.02 -19.96
C LEU A 236 -7.92 26.80 -19.97
N GLU A 237 -7.38 26.51 -18.81
CA GLU A 237 -5.97 26.16 -18.63
C GLU A 237 -5.88 24.73 -18.09
N ILE A 238 -5.07 23.92 -18.71
CA ILE A 238 -4.82 22.55 -18.29
C ILE A 238 -3.32 22.45 -18.05
N GLU A 239 -2.95 22.40 -16.78
CA GLU A 239 -1.57 22.19 -16.38
C GLU A 239 -1.38 20.73 -15.94
N PHE A 240 -0.33 20.11 -16.42
CA PHE A 240 0.20 18.90 -15.82
C PHE A 240 1.33 19.35 -14.89
N ASP A 241 1.10 19.30 -13.61
CA ASP A 241 2.17 19.48 -12.64
C ASP A 241 3.18 18.33 -12.82
N SER A 242 4.40 18.70 -13.16
CA SER A 242 5.53 17.80 -13.43
C SER A 242 6.57 17.90 -12.32
#